data_f1317febd0d8d76923cb0be20ee9ad64
#
_entry.id   f1317febd0d8d76923cb0be20ee9ad64
#
_cell.length_a   1.000
_cell.length_b   1.000
_cell.length_c   1.000
_cell.angle_alpha   90.00
_cell.angle_beta   90.00
_cell.angle_gamma   90.00
#
_symmetry.space_group_name_H-M   'P 1'
#
loop_
_entity.id
_entity.type
_entity.pdbx_description
1 polymer ?
#
loop_
_entity_poly.entity_id
_entity_poly.type
_entity_poly.pdbx_seq_one_letter_code
_entity_poly.pdbx_strand_id
1 'polypeptide(L)'
;MQDMWQLNKDTILMPALRLDHSELFGSNMTFNLGMTHNVKGNTHRRFKANIGTSYTEPGMGELYYNWEMYGPNIVNATIGGGEARLGWYWVGNPSLQPEKAVNFDLSLEGESKNTYSKVTLFHNRIKDYMSIYNTGYLMDFYPQYDESTLYGASKFSHAPDLIYSFRNIGKAEITGLEWELKQTLSKHWKARFGYTYLHAVNKSDKDMPRQLLDKPQHKIDIGIDYNDEKSGWSGSLWGDYYI
;
A
#
# COMPACT_ATOMS: atom_id res chain seq x y z
N MET A 1 -2.78 18.69 15.26
CA MET A 1 -2.36 20.11 15.16
C MET A 1 -1.42 20.22 13.96
N GLN A 2 -1.64 21.19 13.10
CA GLN A 2 -0.79 21.48 11.93
C GLN A 2 -0.59 22.99 11.84
N ASP A 3 0.60 23.43 11.43
CA ASP A 3 0.92 24.84 11.27
C ASP A 3 1.71 25.05 9.97
N MET A 4 1.86 26.31 9.55
CA MET A 4 2.59 26.68 8.35
C MET A 4 3.48 27.89 8.66
N TRP A 5 4.79 27.69 8.56
CA TRP A 5 5.81 28.70 8.87
C TRP A 5 6.49 29.18 7.60
N GLN A 6 6.24 30.42 7.24
CA GLN A 6 6.96 31.11 6.16
C GLN A 6 8.33 31.52 6.67
N LEU A 7 9.39 30.78 6.37
CA LEU A 7 10.75 31.11 6.80
C LEU A 7 11.35 32.31 6.03
N ASN A 8 11.06 32.35 4.75
CA ASN A 8 11.41 33.43 3.85
C ASN A 8 10.50 33.39 2.62
N LYS A 9 10.69 34.28 1.64
CA LYS A 9 9.87 34.40 0.43
C LYS A 9 9.78 33.10 -0.39
N ASP A 10 10.77 32.22 -0.26
CA ASP A 10 10.90 31.03 -1.10
C ASP A 10 10.72 29.72 -0.31
N THR A 11 10.68 29.77 1.03
CA THR A 11 10.71 28.56 1.88
C THR A 11 9.57 28.55 2.89
N ILE A 12 8.83 27.48 2.86
CA ILE A 12 7.73 27.20 3.81
C ILE A 12 8.04 25.88 4.54
N LEU A 13 7.88 25.87 5.85
CA LEU A 13 7.84 24.65 6.68
C LEU A 13 6.41 24.37 7.15
N MET A 14 6.08 23.10 7.22
CA MET A 14 4.76 22.62 7.65
C MET A 14 4.94 21.54 8.74
N PRO A 15 5.13 21.93 10.00
CA PRO A 15 5.13 20.98 11.11
C PRO A 15 3.71 20.50 11.40
N ALA A 16 3.58 19.22 11.72
CA ALA A 16 2.34 18.63 12.18
C ALA A 16 2.58 17.64 13.32
N LEU A 17 1.65 17.60 14.26
CA LEU A 17 1.60 16.66 15.37
C LEU A 17 0.21 16.06 15.45
N ARG A 18 0.13 14.74 15.59
CA ARG A 18 -1.12 14.01 15.79
C ARG A 18 -1.01 13.11 17.00
N LEU A 19 -2.08 13.11 17.81
CA LEU A 19 -2.28 12.21 18.93
C LEU A 19 -3.47 11.31 18.60
N ASP A 20 -3.25 10.01 18.72
CA ASP A 20 -4.27 8.98 18.55
C ASP A 20 -4.42 8.24 19.87
N HIS A 21 -5.65 7.84 20.18
CA HIS A 21 -5.95 6.99 21.35
C HIS A 21 -6.90 5.88 20.92
N SER A 22 -6.57 4.67 21.31
CA SER A 22 -7.36 3.47 21.07
C SER A 22 -7.50 2.70 22.37
N GLU A 23 -8.66 2.12 22.62
CA GLU A 23 -8.88 1.25 23.79
C GLU A 23 -8.01 -0.02 23.73
N LEU A 24 -7.72 -0.52 22.54
CA LEU A 24 -6.93 -1.74 22.34
C LEU A 24 -5.42 -1.48 22.41
N PHE A 25 -4.94 -0.36 21.85
CA PHE A 25 -3.51 -0.13 21.64
C PHE A 25 -2.96 1.08 22.40
N GLY A 26 -3.81 1.77 23.19
CA GLY A 26 -3.42 2.92 23.99
C GLY A 26 -3.21 4.18 23.18
N SER A 27 -2.34 5.06 23.66
CA SER A 27 -2.07 6.36 23.02
C SER A 27 -0.81 6.32 22.19
N ASN A 28 -0.86 6.93 21.02
CA ASN A 28 0.29 7.08 20.15
C ASN A 28 0.38 8.51 19.61
N MET A 29 1.62 8.98 19.43
CA MET A 29 1.93 10.30 18.90
C MET A 29 2.74 10.16 17.61
N THR A 30 2.32 10.85 16.57
CA THR A 30 3.06 10.94 15.32
C THR A 30 3.36 12.40 14.98
N PHE A 31 4.47 12.62 14.32
CA PHE A 31 4.88 13.93 13.83
C PHE A 31 5.15 13.91 12.34
N ASN A 32 5.07 15.07 11.72
CA ASN A 32 5.47 15.30 10.34
C ASN A 32 6.10 16.68 10.20
N LEU A 33 7.16 16.78 9.42
CA LEU A 33 7.78 18.04 9.04
C LEU A 33 7.95 18.05 7.51
N GLY A 34 7.13 18.84 6.86
CA GLY A 34 7.22 19.13 5.43
C GLY A 34 7.96 20.43 5.16
N MET A 35 8.72 20.48 4.07
CA MET A 35 9.35 21.69 3.55
C MET A 35 9.03 21.84 2.07
N THR A 36 8.72 23.06 1.66
CA THR A 36 8.66 23.46 0.24
C THR A 36 9.58 24.63 0.01
N HIS A 37 10.44 24.54 -1.00
CA HIS A 37 11.37 25.60 -1.40
C HIS A 37 11.25 25.90 -2.89
N ASN A 38 11.00 27.17 -3.25
CA ASN A 38 10.97 27.65 -4.63
C ASN A 38 12.41 27.83 -5.14
N VAL A 39 12.82 27.07 -6.13
CA VAL A 39 14.19 27.08 -6.65
C VAL A 39 14.47 28.42 -7.35
N LYS A 40 15.46 29.15 -6.87
CA LYS A 40 15.86 30.50 -7.38
C LYS A 40 14.66 31.49 -7.44
N GLY A 41 13.78 31.43 -6.46
CA GLY A 41 12.59 32.29 -6.42
C GLY A 41 11.52 31.99 -7.47
N ASN A 42 11.64 30.87 -8.18
CA ASN A 42 10.69 30.48 -9.20
C ASN A 42 9.61 29.55 -8.63
N THR A 43 8.40 30.02 -8.51
CA THR A 43 7.24 29.26 -7.99
C THR A 43 6.85 28.04 -8.85
N HIS A 44 7.29 27.98 -10.10
CA HIS A 44 7.08 26.86 -11.01
C HIS A 44 8.15 25.76 -10.91
N ARG A 45 9.17 25.97 -10.06
CA ARG A 45 10.22 24.98 -9.77
C ARG A 45 10.37 24.83 -8.27
N ARG A 46 9.95 23.71 -7.75
CA ARG A 46 9.89 23.48 -6.30
C ARG A 46 10.68 22.25 -5.91
N PHE A 47 11.45 22.39 -4.88
CA PHE A 47 12.00 21.30 -4.10
C PHE A 47 11.11 21.07 -2.89
N LYS A 48 10.74 19.80 -2.64
CA LYS A 48 9.96 19.43 -1.46
C LYS A 48 10.70 18.33 -0.71
N ALA A 49 10.70 18.40 0.60
CA ALA A 49 11.19 17.36 1.49
C ALA A 49 10.19 17.12 2.59
N ASN A 50 10.07 15.88 3.00
CA ASN A 50 9.22 15.51 4.10
C ASN A 50 9.88 14.43 4.94
N ILE A 51 9.76 14.55 6.27
CA ILE A 51 10.12 13.52 7.23
C ILE A 51 9.01 13.42 8.26
N GLY A 52 8.62 12.20 8.59
CA GLY A 52 7.56 12.01 9.58
C GLY A 52 7.48 10.58 10.07
N THR A 53 6.64 10.39 11.07
CA THR A 53 6.28 9.06 11.57
C THR A 53 4.84 8.77 11.21
N SER A 54 4.53 7.49 11.00
CA SER A 54 3.16 6.99 10.84
C SER A 54 2.88 5.85 11.80
N TYR A 55 1.60 5.66 12.06
CA TYR A 55 1.06 4.66 12.96
C TYR A 55 -0.19 4.07 12.33
N THR A 56 -0.26 2.74 12.27
CA THR A 56 -1.40 2.00 11.69
C THR A 56 -1.79 0.89 12.64
N GLU A 57 -3.00 0.93 13.15
CA GLU A 57 -3.56 -0.15 13.95
C GLU A 57 -4.04 -1.29 13.07
N PRO A 58 -3.94 -2.55 13.53
CA PRO A 58 -4.62 -3.66 12.90
C PRO A 58 -6.13 -3.38 12.85
N GLY A 59 -6.76 -3.63 11.72
CA GLY A 59 -8.20 -3.55 11.59
C GLY A 59 -8.89 -4.75 12.23
N MET A 60 -10.21 -4.66 12.36
CA MET A 60 -11.02 -5.75 12.93
C MET A 60 -10.88 -7.06 12.15
N GLY A 61 -10.65 -6.96 10.84
CA GLY A 61 -10.39 -8.11 10.00
C GLY A 61 -9.10 -8.83 10.38
N GLU A 62 -7.99 -8.11 10.47
CA GLU A 62 -6.69 -8.68 10.82
C GLU A 62 -6.69 -9.27 12.23
N LEU A 63 -7.47 -8.70 13.16
CA LEU A 63 -7.55 -9.16 14.55
C LEU A 63 -8.49 -10.35 14.73
N TYR A 64 -9.65 -10.34 14.06
CA TYR A 64 -10.76 -11.23 14.42
C TYR A 64 -11.40 -11.94 13.23
N TYR A 65 -10.74 -11.97 12.07
CA TYR A 65 -11.25 -12.72 10.93
C TYR A 65 -11.47 -14.18 11.31
N ASN A 66 -12.59 -14.71 10.88
CA ASN A 66 -12.94 -16.13 11.02
C ASN A 66 -13.86 -16.48 9.87
N TRP A 67 -13.30 -16.64 8.68
CA TRP A 67 -14.07 -16.75 7.45
C TRP A 67 -13.44 -17.72 6.45
N GLU A 68 -14.31 -18.52 5.87
CA GLU A 68 -14.02 -19.37 4.72
C GLU A 68 -14.22 -18.57 3.42
N MET A 69 -13.23 -18.60 2.55
CA MET A 69 -13.29 -17.96 1.25
C MET A 69 -13.19 -19.00 0.15
N TYR A 70 -14.12 -18.93 -0.79
CA TYR A 70 -14.08 -19.72 -2.02
C TYR A 70 -13.58 -18.83 -3.15
N GLY A 71 -12.49 -19.24 -3.80
CA GLY A 71 -12.06 -18.61 -5.04
C GLY A 71 -13.01 -18.91 -6.20
N PRO A 72 -13.12 -18.03 -7.18
CA PRO A 72 -13.90 -18.30 -8.40
C PRO A 72 -13.34 -19.46 -9.23
N ASN A 73 -12.08 -19.81 -9.05
CA ASN A 73 -11.41 -20.93 -9.69
C ASN A 73 -11.36 -22.12 -8.72
N ILE A 74 -12.44 -22.84 -8.66
CA ILE A 74 -12.46 -24.15 -8.00
C ILE A 74 -11.61 -25.06 -8.86
N VAL A 75 -10.42 -25.39 -8.38
CA VAL A 75 -9.64 -26.47 -8.98
C VAL A 75 -10.35 -27.76 -8.57
N ASN A 76 -11.05 -28.40 -9.49
CA ASN A 76 -11.58 -29.73 -9.30
C ASN A 76 -10.38 -30.68 -9.18
N ALA A 77 -9.90 -30.85 -7.96
CA ALA A 77 -8.91 -31.88 -7.67
C ALA A 77 -9.68 -33.15 -7.29
N THR A 78 -9.44 -34.25 -7.98
CA THR A 78 -10.00 -35.55 -7.61
C THR A 78 -9.16 -36.11 -6.48
N ILE A 79 -9.66 -36.05 -5.24
CA ILE A 79 -9.04 -36.68 -4.08
C ILE A 79 -9.91 -37.84 -3.65
N GLY A 80 -9.35 -39.04 -3.66
CA GLY A 80 -10.07 -40.24 -3.23
C GLY A 80 -11.29 -40.64 -4.08
N GLY A 81 -11.38 -40.21 -5.35
CA GLY A 81 -12.45 -40.51 -6.27
C GLY A 81 -13.63 -39.54 -6.28
N GLY A 82 -13.55 -38.41 -5.55
CA GLY A 82 -14.54 -37.35 -5.54
C GLY A 82 -13.98 -36.00 -6.05
N GLU A 83 -14.87 -35.08 -6.42
CA GLU A 83 -14.49 -33.69 -6.69
C GLU A 83 -14.21 -32.97 -5.37
N ALA A 84 -12.99 -32.47 -5.19
CA ALA A 84 -12.62 -31.64 -4.05
C ALA A 84 -12.60 -30.16 -4.44
N ARG A 85 -13.24 -29.33 -3.63
CA ARG A 85 -13.11 -27.88 -3.71
C ARG A 85 -11.94 -27.46 -2.84
N LEU A 86 -10.96 -26.78 -3.43
CA LEU A 86 -9.91 -26.12 -2.67
C LEU A 86 -10.41 -24.72 -2.31
N GLY A 87 -10.64 -24.50 -1.04
CA GLY A 87 -10.88 -23.19 -0.46
C GLY A 87 -9.68 -22.73 0.35
N TRP A 88 -9.80 -21.58 0.97
CA TRP A 88 -8.89 -21.10 2.00
C TRP A 88 -9.68 -20.45 3.13
N TYR A 89 -9.14 -20.59 4.30
CA TYR A 89 -9.73 -20.08 5.51
C TYR A 89 -8.87 -18.95 6.07
N TRP A 90 -9.50 -17.84 6.41
CA TRP A 90 -8.84 -16.68 6.99
C TRP A 90 -9.09 -16.63 8.48
N VAL A 91 -8.01 -16.59 9.24
CA VAL A 91 -8.04 -16.51 10.69
C VAL A 91 -7.32 -15.25 11.14
N GLY A 92 -7.99 -14.41 11.89
CA GLY A 92 -7.42 -13.22 12.50
C GLY A 92 -6.41 -13.57 13.59
N ASN A 93 -5.59 -12.59 13.95
CA ASN A 93 -4.61 -12.71 15.01
C ASN A 93 -4.77 -11.57 16.03
N PRO A 94 -5.43 -11.82 17.17
CA PRO A 94 -5.62 -10.81 18.21
C PRO A 94 -4.33 -10.33 18.89
N SER A 95 -3.18 -11.00 18.66
CA SER A 95 -1.89 -10.60 19.22
C SER A 95 -1.12 -9.61 18.34
N LEU A 96 -1.68 -9.20 17.21
CA LEU A 96 -1.05 -8.21 16.33
C LEU A 96 -0.75 -6.90 17.06
N GLN A 97 0.41 -6.35 16.74
CA GLN A 97 0.83 -5.03 17.18
C GLN A 97 0.67 -4.00 16.06
N PRO A 98 0.39 -2.74 16.39
CA PRO A 98 0.33 -1.68 15.41
C PRO A 98 1.66 -1.47 14.68
N GLU A 99 1.59 -1.22 13.38
CA GLU A 99 2.73 -0.81 12.59
C GLU A 99 3.18 0.60 12.95
N LYS A 100 4.48 0.81 13.02
CA LYS A 100 5.11 2.14 13.20
C LYS A 100 6.14 2.36 12.12
N ALA A 101 6.05 3.49 11.43
CA ALA A 101 7.01 3.79 10.38
C ALA A 101 7.66 5.17 10.57
N VAL A 102 8.88 5.28 10.03
CA VAL A 102 9.54 6.55 9.74
C VAL A 102 9.60 6.67 8.22
N ASN A 103 9.08 7.78 7.72
CA ASN A 103 8.93 8.07 6.30
C ASN A 103 9.80 9.27 5.94
N PHE A 104 10.45 9.18 4.80
CA PHE A 104 11.27 10.24 4.22
C PHE A 104 10.99 10.37 2.74
N ASP A 105 10.71 11.59 2.27
CA ASP A 105 10.42 11.89 0.88
C ASP A 105 11.22 13.10 0.41
N LEU A 106 11.74 13.04 -0.83
CA LEU A 106 12.35 14.15 -1.55
C LEU A 106 11.72 14.26 -2.93
N SER A 107 11.25 15.45 -3.30
CA SER A 107 10.65 15.69 -4.61
C SER A 107 11.23 16.90 -5.29
N LEU A 108 11.42 16.78 -6.60
CA LEU A 108 11.62 17.91 -7.52
C LEU A 108 10.40 18.02 -8.41
N GLU A 109 9.82 19.20 -8.46
CA GLU A 109 8.63 19.52 -9.23
C GLU A 109 8.93 20.69 -10.15
N GLY A 110 8.54 20.54 -11.40
CA GLY A 110 8.66 21.58 -12.43
C GLY A 110 7.38 21.73 -13.22
N GLU A 111 6.97 22.96 -13.45
CA GLU A 111 5.79 23.31 -14.20
C GLU A 111 6.12 24.39 -15.25
N SER A 112 5.57 24.22 -16.44
CA SER A 112 5.57 25.21 -17.52
C SER A 112 4.18 25.31 -18.10
N LYS A 113 3.98 26.17 -19.12
CA LYS A 113 2.67 26.33 -19.76
C LYS A 113 2.03 25.02 -20.20
N ASN A 114 2.83 24.08 -20.69
CA ASN A 114 2.34 22.87 -21.34
C ASN A 114 2.81 21.57 -20.65
N THR A 115 3.72 21.66 -19.69
CA THR A 115 4.38 20.50 -19.08
C THR A 115 4.39 20.62 -17.57
N TYR A 116 3.97 19.57 -16.89
CA TYR A 116 4.20 19.36 -15.47
C TYR A 116 5.03 18.08 -15.31
N SER A 117 6.07 18.13 -14.51
CA SER A 117 6.87 16.95 -14.14
C SER A 117 7.23 16.98 -12.67
N LYS A 118 7.13 15.82 -12.01
CA LYS A 118 7.50 15.61 -10.63
C LYS A 118 8.25 14.31 -10.49
N VAL A 119 9.41 14.35 -9.85
CA VAL A 119 10.17 13.16 -9.44
C VAL A 119 10.21 13.14 -7.93
N THR A 120 9.88 11.99 -7.33
CA THR A 120 9.92 11.77 -5.88
C THR A 120 10.79 10.57 -5.59
N LEU A 121 11.72 10.71 -4.67
CA LEU A 121 12.42 9.61 -4.01
C LEU A 121 11.82 9.43 -2.61
N PHE A 122 11.56 8.21 -2.21
CA PHE A 122 11.03 7.93 -0.88
C PHE A 122 11.72 6.74 -0.22
N HIS A 123 11.74 6.78 1.11
CA HIS A 123 12.26 5.70 1.93
C HIS A 123 11.45 5.57 3.22
N ASN A 124 10.88 4.39 3.44
CA ASN A 124 10.04 4.08 4.60
C ASN A 124 10.67 2.93 5.37
N ARG A 125 10.84 3.10 6.67
CA ARG A 125 11.23 2.04 7.60
C ARG A 125 10.07 1.72 8.51
N ILE A 126 9.62 0.49 8.44
CA ILE A 126 8.43 0.03 9.14
C ILE A 126 8.85 -1.00 10.19
N LYS A 127 8.39 -0.82 11.41
CA LYS A 127 8.45 -1.83 12.49
C LYS A 127 7.10 -2.49 12.62
N ASP A 128 7.12 -3.76 13.00
CA ASP A 128 5.93 -4.56 13.25
C ASP A 128 4.99 -4.62 12.02
N TYR A 129 5.60 -4.66 10.80
CA TYR A 129 4.87 -4.71 9.54
C TYR A 129 3.92 -5.91 9.52
N MET A 130 2.64 -5.67 9.28
CA MET A 130 1.62 -6.71 9.20
C MET A 130 1.67 -7.40 7.84
N SER A 131 1.73 -8.71 7.85
CA SER A 131 1.76 -9.51 6.64
C SER A 131 0.84 -10.72 6.79
N ILE A 132 0.23 -11.07 5.68
CA ILE A 132 -0.52 -12.31 5.52
C ILE A 132 0.49 -13.43 5.31
N TYR A 133 0.22 -14.61 5.86
CA TYR A 133 1.02 -15.79 5.63
C TYR A 133 0.15 -17.04 5.62
N ASN A 134 0.60 -18.04 4.88
CA ASN A 134 0.05 -19.40 4.97
C ASN A 134 0.60 -20.04 6.24
N THR A 135 -0.28 -20.49 7.11
CA THR A 135 0.12 -21.11 8.39
C THR A 135 0.78 -22.49 8.22
N GLY A 136 0.64 -23.10 7.04
CA GLY A 136 1.04 -24.48 6.79
C GLY A 136 0.08 -25.52 7.37
N TYR A 137 -0.99 -25.08 8.03
CA TYR A 137 -2.00 -25.96 8.58
C TYR A 137 -3.20 -26.06 7.64
N LEU A 138 -3.82 -27.22 7.68
CA LEU A 138 -5.13 -27.46 7.13
C LEU A 138 -6.17 -27.27 8.24
N MET A 139 -7.41 -26.94 7.87
CA MET A 139 -8.49 -26.62 8.78
C MET A 139 -8.63 -27.64 9.93
N ASP A 140 -8.63 -28.92 9.59
CA ASP A 140 -8.83 -30.01 10.54
C ASP A 140 -7.68 -30.18 11.55
N PHE A 141 -6.57 -29.49 11.35
CA PHE A 141 -5.34 -29.63 12.16
C PHE A 141 -4.87 -28.33 12.79
N TYR A 142 -5.65 -27.25 12.74
CA TYR A 142 -5.25 -25.99 13.31
C TYR A 142 -5.49 -25.96 14.84
N PRO A 143 -4.44 -26.01 15.66
CA PRO A 143 -4.59 -26.32 17.09
C PRO A 143 -5.23 -25.22 17.93
N GLN A 144 -5.42 -24.02 17.36
CA GLN A 144 -5.97 -22.86 18.06
C GLN A 144 -7.48 -22.69 17.85
N TYR A 145 -8.08 -23.50 16.99
CA TYR A 145 -9.50 -23.36 16.62
C TYR A 145 -10.24 -24.68 16.81
N ASP A 146 -11.32 -24.58 17.53
CA ASP A 146 -12.32 -25.62 17.60
C ASP A 146 -13.16 -25.56 16.32
N GLU A 147 -13.28 -26.68 15.63
CA GLU A 147 -14.08 -26.83 14.40
C GLU A 147 -15.50 -26.29 14.56
N SER A 148 -16.07 -26.39 15.76
CA SER A 148 -17.40 -25.86 16.09
C SER A 148 -17.49 -24.33 16.03
N THR A 149 -16.37 -23.62 16.12
CA THR A 149 -16.31 -22.15 16.07
C THR A 149 -16.05 -21.60 14.66
N LEU A 150 -15.70 -22.45 13.71
CA LEU A 150 -15.36 -22.08 12.35
C LEU A 150 -16.61 -22.12 11.47
N TYR A 151 -16.97 -20.95 10.93
CA TYR A 151 -18.17 -20.82 10.11
C TYR A 151 -18.02 -21.53 8.76
N GLY A 152 -18.82 -22.52 8.49
CA GLY A 152 -18.92 -23.18 7.17
C GLY A 152 -17.94 -24.32 6.90
N ALA A 153 -16.93 -24.53 7.75
CA ALA A 153 -15.85 -25.49 7.54
C ALA A 153 -16.29 -26.93 7.25
N SER A 154 -17.30 -27.39 7.94
CA SER A 154 -17.73 -28.78 7.88
C SER A 154 -18.55 -29.17 6.63
N LYS A 155 -18.94 -28.21 5.82
CA LYS A 155 -19.87 -28.44 4.72
C LYS A 155 -19.23 -29.00 3.45
N PHE A 156 -17.92 -28.97 3.32
CA PHE A 156 -17.19 -29.31 2.09
C PHE A 156 -16.02 -30.27 2.37
N SER A 157 -16.27 -31.29 3.07
CA SER A 157 -15.39 -32.19 3.79
C SER A 157 -14.43 -33.08 3.00
N HIS A 158 -14.02 -32.75 1.79
CA HIS A 158 -13.14 -33.66 1.03
C HIS A 158 -11.77 -33.08 0.66
N ALA A 159 -11.53 -31.79 0.87
CA ALA A 159 -10.21 -31.18 0.86
C ALA A 159 -10.16 -30.11 1.95
N PRO A 160 -9.35 -30.30 2.99
CA PRO A 160 -9.23 -29.34 4.06
C PRO A 160 -8.67 -28.04 3.51
N ASP A 161 -9.29 -26.91 3.89
CA ASP A 161 -8.87 -25.59 3.44
C ASP A 161 -7.53 -25.21 4.00
N LEU A 162 -6.71 -24.55 3.21
CA LEU A 162 -5.48 -23.92 3.68
C LEU A 162 -5.81 -22.73 4.59
N ILE A 163 -5.18 -22.68 5.75
CA ILE A 163 -5.39 -21.61 6.71
C ILE A 163 -4.36 -20.51 6.48
N TYR A 164 -4.88 -19.30 6.24
CA TYR A 164 -4.11 -18.05 6.18
C TYR A 164 -4.39 -17.22 7.43
N SER A 165 -3.36 -16.57 7.93
CA SER A 165 -3.46 -15.66 9.07
C SER A 165 -2.58 -14.44 8.89
N PHE A 166 -2.58 -13.57 9.88
CA PHE A 166 -1.81 -12.33 9.92
C PHE A 166 -0.72 -12.42 10.99
N ARG A 167 0.44 -11.87 10.71
CA ARG A 167 1.51 -11.72 11.69
C ARG A 167 2.29 -10.44 11.48
N ASN A 168 2.89 -9.94 12.56
CA ASN A 168 3.88 -8.88 12.41
C ASN A 168 5.22 -9.49 11.99
N ILE A 169 5.81 -8.98 10.94
CA ILE A 169 7.24 -9.15 10.66
C ILE A 169 7.99 -7.96 11.26
N GLY A 170 9.07 -8.22 12.00
CA GLY A 170 9.69 -7.21 12.85
C GLY A 170 10.12 -5.93 12.13
N LYS A 171 10.69 -6.02 10.92
CA LYS A 171 11.15 -4.85 10.16
C LYS A 171 10.94 -5.04 8.66
N ALA A 172 10.39 -4.02 8.02
CA ALA A 172 10.34 -3.89 6.58
C ALA A 172 10.92 -2.54 6.14
N GLU A 173 11.53 -2.50 4.96
CA GLU A 173 12.00 -1.27 4.32
C GLU A 173 11.43 -1.19 2.92
N ILE A 174 10.92 -0.02 2.58
CA ILE A 174 10.37 0.29 1.26
C ILE A 174 11.09 1.53 0.74
N THR A 175 11.81 1.39 -0.37
CA THR A 175 12.50 2.48 -1.04
C THR A 175 12.05 2.53 -2.48
N GLY A 176 11.81 3.72 -3.01
CA GLY A 176 11.39 3.83 -4.40
C GLY A 176 11.57 5.20 -5.00
N LEU A 177 11.23 5.24 -6.28
CA LEU A 177 11.19 6.42 -7.10
C LEU A 177 9.84 6.47 -7.81
N GLU A 178 9.23 7.66 -7.81
CA GLU A 178 8.04 7.96 -8.62
C GLU A 178 8.35 9.10 -9.57
N TRP A 179 7.97 8.95 -10.83
CA TRP A 179 8.02 10.01 -11.83
C TRP A 179 6.64 10.21 -12.44
N GLU A 180 6.15 11.42 -12.36
CA GLU A 180 4.90 11.88 -12.97
C GLU A 180 5.21 12.91 -14.05
N LEU A 181 4.62 12.74 -15.23
CA LEU A 181 4.68 13.69 -16.33
C LEU A 181 3.27 13.93 -16.88
N LYS A 182 2.90 15.19 -16.99
CA LYS A 182 1.69 15.63 -17.69
C LYS A 182 2.08 16.59 -18.81
N GLN A 183 1.62 16.34 -20.02
CA GLN A 183 1.96 17.11 -21.20
C GLN A 183 0.70 17.53 -21.95
N THR A 184 0.53 18.83 -22.14
CA THR A 184 -0.45 19.36 -23.09
C THR A 184 0.14 19.28 -24.48
N LEU A 185 -0.35 18.35 -25.30
CA LEU A 185 0.13 18.12 -26.66
C LEU A 185 -0.44 19.13 -27.66
N SER A 186 -1.72 19.47 -27.46
CA SER A 186 -2.43 20.45 -28.28
C SER A 186 -3.60 21.06 -27.52
N LYS A 187 -4.40 21.88 -28.18
CA LYS A 187 -5.62 22.47 -27.60
C LYS A 187 -6.60 21.41 -27.06
N HIS A 188 -6.66 20.25 -27.69
CA HIS A 188 -7.64 19.21 -27.40
C HIS A 188 -7.02 17.96 -26.77
N TRP A 189 -5.70 17.79 -26.80
CA TRP A 189 -5.03 16.57 -26.37
C TRP A 189 -4.09 16.81 -25.19
N LYS A 190 -4.19 15.96 -24.18
CA LYS A 190 -3.26 15.88 -23.05
C LYS A 190 -2.77 14.45 -22.92
N ALA A 191 -1.51 14.28 -22.59
CA ALA A 191 -0.91 13.00 -22.27
C ALA A 191 -0.43 13.01 -20.82
N ARG A 192 -0.47 11.84 -20.18
CA ARG A 192 0.09 11.61 -18.84
C ARG A 192 0.89 10.33 -18.85
N PHE A 193 1.97 10.36 -18.11
CA PHE A 193 2.87 9.25 -17.91
C PHE A 193 3.22 9.19 -16.43
N GLY A 194 3.20 8.00 -15.87
CA GLY A 194 3.66 7.67 -14.53
C GLY A 194 4.64 6.51 -14.59
N TYR A 195 5.66 6.57 -13.76
CA TYR A 195 6.55 5.45 -13.53
C TYR A 195 6.86 5.34 -12.04
N THR A 196 6.71 4.14 -11.50
CA THR A 196 7.08 3.83 -10.12
C THR A 196 8.08 2.67 -10.11
N TYR A 197 9.21 2.88 -9.45
CA TYR A 197 10.11 1.82 -9.03
C TYR A 197 9.97 1.60 -7.54
N LEU A 198 9.82 0.35 -7.11
CA LEU A 198 9.62 -0.03 -5.72
C LEU A 198 10.56 -1.16 -5.32
N HIS A 199 11.37 -0.94 -4.31
CA HIS A 199 12.16 -1.96 -3.65
C HIS A 199 11.66 -2.15 -2.22
N ALA A 200 10.85 -3.20 -2.01
CA ALA A 200 10.20 -3.50 -0.74
C ALA A 200 10.75 -4.80 -0.15
N VAL A 201 11.40 -4.73 1.00
CA VAL A 201 12.13 -5.85 1.58
C VAL A 201 11.79 -6.09 3.05
N ASN A 202 11.69 -7.37 3.37
CA ASN A 202 11.70 -7.88 4.74
C ASN A 202 13.14 -7.88 5.26
N LYS A 203 13.37 -7.29 6.44
CA LYS A 203 14.69 -7.13 7.06
C LYS A 203 14.94 -8.02 8.28
N SER A 204 13.95 -8.68 8.80
CA SER A 204 14.07 -9.35 10.09
C SER A 204 13.52 -10.77 10.13
N ASP A 205 12.55 -11.11 9.33
CA ASP A 205 11.97 -12.44 9.33
C ASP A 205 12.63 -13.30 8.26
N LYS A 206 13.41 -14.30 8.70
CA LYS A 206 14.16 -15.21 7.82
C LYS A 206 13.28 -16.31 7.22
N ASP A 207 12.12 -16.55 7.81
CA ASP A 207 11.15 -17.56 7.36
C ASP A 207 10.22 -17.02 6.26
N MET A 208 10.30 -15.72 6.00
CA MET A 208 9.56 -15.05 4.92
C MET A 208 10.49 -14.68 3.77
N PRO A 209 9.98 -14.63 2.53
CA PRO A 209 10.74 -14.13 1.40
C PRO A 209 11.35 -12.76 1.70
N ARG A 210 12.57 -12.50 1.21
CA ARG A 210 13.21 -11.20 1.39
C ARG A 210 12.45 -10.07 0.74
N GLN A 211 11.87 -10.31 -0.43
CA GLN A 211 10.99 -9.37 -1.10
C GLN A 211 9.58 -9.48 -0.51
N LEU A 212 8.97 -8.35 -0.19
CA LEU A 212 7.57 -8.32 0.25
C LEU A 212 6.66 -8.75 -0.89
N LEU A 213 5.70 -9.61 -0.57
CA LEU A 213 4.69 -10.10 -1.53
C LEU A 213 3.77 -8.96 -1.98
N ASP A 214 3.16 -9.11 -3.15
CA ASP A 214 2.18 -8.19 -3.73
C ASP A 214 2.68 -6.74 -3.91
N LYS A 215 4.00 -6.59 -4.09
CA LYS A 215 4.68 -5.32 -4.34
C LYS A 215 5.44 -5.39 -5.67
N PRO A 216 4.79 -5.11 -6.82
CA PRO A 216 5.48 -5.10 -8.11
C PRO A 216 6.63 -4.10 -8.07
N GLN A 217 7.77 -4.47 -8.65
CA GLN A 217 8.96 -3.62 -8.63
C GLN A 217 8.84 -2.44 -9.59
N HIS A 218 8.14 -2.62 -10.68
CA HIS A 218 7.93 -1.57 -11.66
C HIS A 218 6.45 -1.44 -11.98
N LYS A 219 5.99 -0.21 -12.03
CA LYS A 219 4.67 0.17 -12.53
C LYS A 219 4.82 1.28 -13.55
N ILE A 220 4.16 1.15 -14.69
CA ILE A 220 4.08 2.16 -15.72
C ILE A 220 2.61 2.51 -15.93
N ASP A 221 2.28 3.79 -15.86
CA ASP A 221 0.95 4.34 -16.12
C ASP A 221 1.02 5.22 -17.38
N ILE A 222 0.15 5.00 -18.34
CA ILE A 222 0.07 5.82 -19.55
C ILE A 222 -1.39 6.21 -19.78
N GLY A 223 -1.61 7.47 -20.11
CA GLY A 223 -2.94 7.97 -20.44
C GLY A 223 -2.91 9.06 -21.50
N ILE A 224 -3.96 9.12 -22.29
CA ILE A 224 -4.22 10.20 -23.24
C ILE A 224 -5.66 10.64 -23.11
N ASP A 225 -5.86 11.95 -23.04
CA ASP A 225 -7.17 12.58 -22.86
C ASP A 225 -7.43 13.50 -24.06
N TYR A 226 -8.62 13.40 -24.61
CA TYR A 226 -9.17 14.30 -25.64
C TYR A 226 -10.34 15.09 -25.06
N ASN A 227 -10.37 16.39 -25.32
CA ASN A 227 -11.51 17.24 -24.99
C ASN A 227 -11.66 18.37 -25.99
N ASP A 228 -12.83 18.44 -26.61
CA ASP A 228 -13.21 19.55 -27.49
C ASP A 228 -14.56 20.13 -27.05
N GLU A 229 -14.47 21.23 -26.32
CA GLU A 229 -15.65 21.95 -25.81
C GLU A 229 -16.62 22.47 -26.92
N LYS A 230 -16.09 22.69 -28.14
CA LYS A 230 -16.91 23.19 -29.24
C LYS A 230 -17.80 22.12 -29.84
N SER A 231 -17.29 20.93 -30.01
CA SER A 231 -18.03 19.78 -30.53
C SER A 231 -18.78 19.02 -29.42
N GLY A 232 -18.43 19.26 -28.16
CA GLY A 232 -18.93 18.50 -27.00
C GLY A 232 -18.37 17.10 -26.85
N TRP A 233 -17.36 16.72 -27.67
CA TRP A 233 -16.72 15.40 -27.58
C TRP A 233 -15.58 15.38 -26.57
N SER A 234 -15.59 14.36 -25.70
CA SER A 234 -14.48 14.05 -24.79
C SER A 234 -14.29 12.55 -24.65
N GLY A 235 -13.06 12.14 -24.35
CA GLY A 235 -12.71 10.75 -24.14
C GLY A 235 -11.34 10.60 -23.50
N SER A 236 -11.12 9.48 -22.81
CA SER A 236 -9.85 9.13 -22.20
C SER A 236 -9.53 7.68 -22.47
N LEU A 237 -8.25 7.42 -22.76
CA LEU A 237 -7.67 6.07 -22.84
C LEU A 237 -6.50 6.01 -21.85
N TRP A 238 -6.47 4.99 -21.03
CA TRP A 238 -5.38 4.77 -20.08
C TRP A 238 -5.12 3.28 -19.85
N GLY A 239 -3.93 2.97 -19.38
CA GLY A 239 -3.54 1.62 -19.03
C GLY A 239 -2.37 1.62 -18.04
N ASP A 240 -2.31 0.54 -17.25
CA ASP A 240 -1.26 0.27 -16.28
C ASP A 240 -0.52 -1.01 -16.68
N TYR A 241 0.79 -1.02 -16.46
CA TYR A 241 1.63 -2.19 -16.69
C TYR A 241 2.50 -2.42 -15.44
N TYR A 242 2.53 -3.67 -14.96
CA TYR A 242 3.24 -4.08 -13.75
C TYR A 242 4.27 -5.17 -14.09
N ILE A 243 5.49 -5.04 -13.49
CA ILE A 243 6.57 -6.04 -13.58
C ILE A 243 7.05 -6.39 -12.18
#